data_078f1b5688fa18a888381d5b2ad66755
#
_entry.id   078f1b5688fa18a888381d5b2ad66755
#
_cell.length_a   1.000
_cell.length_b   1.000
_cell.length_c   1.000
_cell.angle_alpha   90.00
_cell.angle_beta   90.00
_cell.angle_gamma   90.00
#
_symmetry.space_group_name_H-M   'P 1'
#
loop_
_entity.id
_entity.type
_entity.pdbx_description
1 polymer ?
#
loop_
_entity_poly.entity_id
_entity_poly.type
_entity_poly.pdbx_seq_one_letter_code
_entity_poly.pdbx_strand_id
1 'polypeptide(L)'
;MVGSTRFHDIAASVDRVEIGYTWYAASWQRTHVNTACKLLLLTHAFDELGCKVVGFRTDNFNFTSQNSIAALGARKDGVIRHHQARRDGTVRDSVMYSILANEWPDVRRHLTARLVRVRGYAGSAALAVAG
;
A
#
# COMPACT_ATOMS: atom_id res chain seq x y z
N MET A 1 9.93 -16.22 -6.96
CA MET A 1 8.98 -15.34 -6.26
C MET A 1 9.62 -13.99 -6.04
N VAL A 2 8.96 -12.91 -6.40
CA VAL A 2 9.49 -11.55 -6.24
C VAL A 2 9.11 -10.92 -4.91
N GLY A 3 8.09 -11.41 -4.22
CA GLY A 3 7.66 -10.90 -2.93
C GLY A 3 6.24 -11.34 -2.60
N SER A 4 5.72 -10.81 -1.51
CA SER A 4 4.34 -11.05 -1.11
C SER A 4 3.72 -9.80 -0.50
N THR A 5 2.41 -9.68 -0.67
CA THR A 5 1.59 -8.65 -0.02
C THR A 5 0.17 -9.19 0.10
N ARG A 6 -0.54 -8.79 1.16
CA ARG A 6 -1.88 -9.30 1.41
C ARG A 6 -2.66 -8.37 2.33
N PHE A 7 -3.97 -8.60 2.38
CA PHE A 7 -4.82 -7.95 3.37
C PHE A 7 -4.64 -8.60 4.74
N HIS A 8 -4.79 -7.80 5.79
CA HIS A 8 -4.91 -8.28 7.16
C HIS A 8 -5.70 -7.26 7.97
N ASP A 9 -6.02 -7.60 9.23
CA ASP A 9 -6.75 -6.74 10.16
C ASP A 9 -8.02 -6.15 9.55
N ILE A 10 -8.91 -7.05 9.08
CA ILE A 10 -10.20 -6.66 8.52
C ILE A 10 -11.12 -6.21 9.66
N ALA A 11 -11.60 -4.97 9.60
CA ALA A 11 -12.57 -4.41 10.54
C ALA A 11 -13.88 -4.19 9.81
N ALA A 12 -14.72 -5.24 9.74
CA ALA A 12 -15.94 -5.22 8.94
C ALA A 12 -16.94 -4.17 9.41
N SER A 13 -16.97 -3.85 10.70
CA SER A 13 -17.92 -2.89 11.26
C SER A 13 -17.72 -1.46 10.74
N VAL A 14 -16.52 -1.14 10.22
CA VAL A 14 -16.21 0.19 9.67
C VAL A 14 -15.72 0.10 8.22
N ASP A 15 -15.93 -1.06 7.60
CA ASP A 15 -15.50 -1.31 6.21
C ASP A 15 -14.03 -0.99 5.99
N ARG A 16 -13.18 -1.42 6.92
CA ARG A 16 -11.76 -1.15 6.91
C ARG A 16 -10.96 -2.44 6.73
N VAL A 17 -9.95 -2.39 5.86
CA VAL A 17 -8.93 -3.43 5.75
C VAL A 17 -7.56 -2.78 5.81
N GLU A 18 -6.54 -3.55 6.19
CA GLU A 18 -5.16 -3.10 6.10
C GLU A 18 -4.40 -3.96 5.12
N ILE A 19 -3.54 -3.33 4.34
CA ILE A 19 -2.59 -4.00 3.47
C ILE A 19 -1.27 -4.08 4.24
N GLY A 20 -0.81 -5.29 4.46
CA GLY A 20 0.39 -5.52 5.24
C GLY A 20 1.18 -6.70 4.74
N TYR A 21 2.23 -7.04 5.52
CA TYR A 21 3.11 -8.14 5.21
C TYR A 21 3.69 -8.04 3.79
N THR A 22 3.97 -6.80 3.34
CA THR A 22 4.55 -6.54 2.04
C THR A 22 6.04 -6.82 2.10
N TRP A 23 6.47 -7.70 1.22
CA TRP A 23 7.87 -8.10 1.12
C TRP A 23 8.22 -8.36 -0.34
N TYR A 24 9.39 -7.85 -0.76
CA TYR A 24 9.90 -8.05 -2.12
C TYR A 24 11.39 -8.35 -2.05
N ALA A 25 11.88 -9.19 -2.96
CA ALA A 25 13.30 -9.36 -3.15
C ALA A 25 13.94 -7.99 -3.44
N ALA A 26 15.16 -7.77 -2.94
CA ALA A 26 15.80 -6.46 -3.03
C ALA A 26 15.87 -5.92 -4.46
N SER A 27 16.09 -6.79 -5.44
CA SER A 27 16.17 -6.42 -6.85
C SER A 27 14.84 -5.90 -7.42
N TRP A 28 13.72 -6.18 -6.76
CA TRP A 28 12.39 -5.77 -7.21
C TRP A 28 11.82 -4.61 -6.43
N GLN A 29 12.47 -4.18 -5.34
CA GLN A 29 12.01 -3.04 -4.55
C GLN A 29 12.09 -1.76 -5.38
N ARG A 30 11.12 -0.87 -5.20
CA ARG A 30 10.99 0.41 -5.91
C ARG A 30 10.75 0.25 -7.41
N THR A 31 10.41 -0.95 -7.86
CA THR A 31 10.07 -1.20 -9.27
C THR A 31 8.56 -1.04 -9.49
N HIS A 32 8.16 -1.13 -10.76
CA HIS A 32 6.75 -1.14 -11.13
C HIS A 32 5.97 -2.30 -10.49
N VAL A 33 6.65 -3.38 -10.07
CA VAL A 33 5.99 -4.54 -9.44
C VAL A 33 5.27 -4.12 -8.17
N ASN A 34 5.91 -3.34 -7.30
CA ASN A 34 5.28 -2.85 -6.08
C ASN A 34 4.06 -1.97 -6.39
N THR A 35 4.20 -1.05 -7.33
CA THR A 35 3.10 -0.17 -7.73
C THR A 35 1.94 -0.96 -8.32
N ALA A 36 2.22 -1.93 -9.20
CA ALA A 36 1.20 -2.76 -9.82
C ALA A 36 0.45 -3.60 -8.78
N CYS A 37 1.16 -4.22 -7.85
CA CYS A 37 0.54 -5.03 -6.80
C CYS A 37 -0.35 -4.18 -5.89
N LYS A 38 0.10 -2.99 -5.50
CA LYS A 38 -0.69 -2.10 -4.67
C LYS A 38 -1.93 -1.60 -5.42
N LEU A 39 -1.79 -1.29 -6.70
CA LEU A 39 -2.92 -0.86 -7.53
C LEU A 39 -3.98 -1.97 -7.62
N LEU A 40 -3.57 -3.21 -7.84
CA LEU A 40 -4.50 -4.35 -7.88
C LEU A 40 -5.21 -4.57 -6.54
N LEU A 41 -4.47 -4.53 -5.43
CA LEU A 41 -5.05 -4.71 -4.11
C LEU A 41 -6.02 -3.59 -3.75
N LEU A 42 -5.67 -2.35 -4.04
CA LEU A 42 -6.52 -1.19 -3.77
C LEU A 42 -7.78 -1.22 -4.64
N THR A 43 -7.64 -1.60 -5.91
CA THR A 43 -8.79 -1.77 -6.79
C THR A 43 -9.74 -2.82 -6.23
N HIS A 44 -9.21 -3.95 -5.79
CA HIS A 44 -10.03 -5.00 -5.19
C HIS A 44 -10.73 -4.51 -3.92
N ALA A 45 -10.00 -3.83 -3.05
CA ALA A 45 -10.55 -3.35 -1.78
C ALA A 45 -11.67 -2.32 -1.99
N PHE A 46 -11.46 -1.31 -2.83
CA PHE A 46 -12.42 -0.24 -2.99
C PHE A 46 -13.54 -0.57 -3.98
N ASP A 47 -13.20 -1.16 -5.12
CA ASP A 47 -14.15 -1.36 -6.20
C ASP A 47 -14.94 -2.67 -6.05
N GLU A 48 -14.34 -3.72 -5.50
CA GLU A 48 -15.00 -5.03 -5.36
C GLU A 48 -15.53 -5.27 -3.96
N LEU A 49 -14.72 -5.01 -2.92
CA LEU A 49 -15.12 -5.23 -1.54
C LEU A 49 -15.91 -4.06 -0.94
N GLY A 50 -15.88 -2.90 -1.58
CA GLY A 50 -16.61 -1.74 -1.10
C GLY A 50 -16.06 -1.14 0.19
N CYS A 51 -14.77 -1.29 0.44
CA CYS A 51 -14.14 -0.75 1.64
C CYS A 51 -14.24 0.77 1.67
N LYS A 52 -14.39 1.32 2.87
CA LYS A 52 -14.38 2.77 3.08
C LYS A 52 -12.99 3.29 3.38
N VAL A 53 -12.14 2.45 3.96
CA VAL A 53 -10.78 2.80 4.36
C VAL A 53 -9.86 1.63 4.09
N VAL A 54 -8.70 1.90 3.52
CA VAL A 54 -7.58 0.95 3.45
C VAL A 54 -6.42 1.53 4.23
N GLY A 55 -5.95 0.80 5.24
CA GLY A 55 -4.89 1.24 6.12
C GLY A 55 -3.57 0.56 5.81
N PHE A 56 -2.50 1.23 6.22
CA PHE A 56 -1.13 0.72 6.17
C PHE A 56 -0.45 1.06 7.48
N ARG A 57 0.47 0.20 7.92
CA ARG A 57 1.29 0.52 9.10
C ARG A 57 2.73 0.09 8.85
N THR A 58 3.65 0.78 9.49
CA THR A 58 5.07 0.45 9.39
C THR A 58 5.81 0.89 10.64
N ASP A 59 7.03 0.38 10.81
CA ASP A 59 7.93 0.78 11.90
C ASP A 59 8.34 2.23 11.72
N ASN A 60 8.39 2.99 12.82
CA ASN A 60 8.78 4.40 12.80
C ASN A 60 10.23 4.62 12.38
N PHE A 61 11.06 3.58 12.35
CA PHE A 61 12.43 3.65 11.82
C PHE A 61 12.56 3.11 10.40
N ASN A 62 11.49 2.55 9.84
CA ASN A 62 11.52 2.07 8.46
C ASN A 62 11.13 3.19 7.50
N PHE A 63 12.08 4.08 7.22
CA PHE A 63 11.84 5.25 6.38
C PHE A 63 11.56 4.88 4.93
N THR A 64 12.16 3.80 4.43
CA THR A 64 11.90 3.30 3.08
C THR A 64 10.43 2.92 2.93
N SER A 65 9.88 2.19 3.89
CA SER A 65 8.47 1.81 3.88
C SER A 65 7.56 3.03 4.01
N GLN A 66 7.89 3.95 4.92
CA GLN A 66 7.12 5.19 5.09
C GLN A 66 7.07 5.99 3.79
N ASN A 67 8.21 6.14 3.13
CA ASN A 67 8.28 6.86 1.84
C ASN A 67 7.47 6.14 0.76
N SER A 68 7.53 4.82 0.71
CA SER A 68 6.77 4.03 -0.27
C SER A 68 5.27 4.16 -0.07
N ILE A 69 4.82 4.12 1.19
CA ILE A 69 3.39 4.26 1.51
C ILE A 69 2.90 5.67 1.18
N ALA A 70 3.68 6.69 1.57
CA ALA A 70 3.34 8.07 1.25
C ALA A 70 3.28 8.31 -0.28
N ALA A 71 4.18 7.67 -1.01
CA ALA A 71 4.24 7.80 -2.47
C ALA A 71 3.03 7.18 -3.17
N LEU A 72 2.29 6.28 -2.51
CA LEU A 72 1.02 5.77 -3.03
C LEU A 72 -0.09 6.83 -3.01
N GLY A 73 0.07 7.86 -2.20
CA GLY A 73 -0.97 8.84 -1.95
C GLY A 73 -1.68 8.66 -0.60
N ALA A 74 -1.21 7.71 0.21
CA ALA A 74 -1.76 7.51 1.55
C ALA A 74 -1.37 8.67 2.46
N ARG A 75 -2.27 9.02 3.38
CA ARG A 75 -2.03 10.07 4.35
C ARG A 75 -1.67 9.47 5.70
N LYS A 76 -0.76 10.14 6.39
CA LYS A 76 -0.35 9.73 7.74
C LYS A 76 -1.46 10.07 8.73
N ASP A 77 -1.98 9.07 9.43
CA ASP A 77 -2.98 9.27 10.47
C ASP A 77 -2.35 9.59 11.82
N GLY A 78 -1.18 9.01 12.10
CA GLY A 78 -0.50 9.25 13.36
C GLY A 78 0.51 8.16 13.67
N VAL A 79 0.98 8.17 14.92
CA VAL A 79 1.94 7.20 15.42
C VAL A 79 1.39 6.60 16.72
N ILE A 80 1.36 5.27 16.78
CA ILE A 80 1.03 4.56 18.02
C ILE A 80 2.35 4.15 18.64
N ARG A 81 2.66 4.74 19.78
CA ARG A 81 3.91 4.46 20.48
C ARG A 81 3.83 3.15 21.25
N HIS A 82 4.96 2.45 21.34
CA HIS A 82 5.08 1.19 22.10
C HIS A 82 4.03 0.17 21.64
N HIS A 83 3.94 -0.06 20.33
CA HIS A 83 2.78 -0.73 19.72
C HIS A 83 2.98 -2.21 19.48
N GLN A 84 4.11 -2.59 18.90
CA GLN A 84 4.35 -4.00 18.52
C GLN A 84 5.80 -4.39 18.79
N ALA A 85 6.01 -5.67 19.12
CA ALA A 85 7.36 -6.20 19.30
C ALA A 85 8.02 -6.44 17.93
N ARG A 86 9.30 -6.08 17.82
CA ARG A 86 10.15 -6.47 16.71
C ARG A 86 10.68 -7.88 16.93
N ARG A 87 11.28 -8.45 15.89
CA ARG A 87 11.85 -9.80 15.96
C ARG A 87 12.95 -9.93 17.02
N ASP A 88 13.68 -8.86 17.28
CA ASP A 88 14.79 -8.85 18.25
C ASP A 88 14.33 -8.62 19.68
N GLY A 89 13.01 -8.53 19.91
CA GLY A 89 12.44 -8.30 21.24
C GLY A 89 12.27 -6.84 21.63
N THR A 90 12.80 -5.91 20.86
CA THR A 90 12.53 -4.48 21.11
C THR A 90 11.12 -4.13 20.67
N VAL A 91 10.60 -3.02 21.16
CA VAL A 91 9.24 -2.58 20.85
C VAL A 91 9.29 -1.39 19.90
N ARG A 92 8.44 -1.42 18.89
CA ARG A 92 8.37 -0.36 17.89
C ARG A 92 7.21 0.58 18.16
N ASP A 93 7.36 1.82 17.72
CA ASP A 93 6.24 2.70 17.45
C ASP A 93 5.77 2.43 16.02
N SER A 94 4.47 2.42 15.81
CA SER A 94 3.91 2.15 14.48
C SER A 94 3.38 3.43 13.87
N VAL A 95 3.84 3.73 12.66
CA VAL A 95 3.31 4.85 11.86
C VAL A 95 2.13 4.34 11.07
N MET A 96 0.98 5.01 11.22
CA MET A 96 -0.27 4.61 10.61
C MET A 96 -0.59 5.52 9.44
N TYR A 97 -0.98 4.91 8.31
CA TYR A 97 -1.40 5.62 7.09
C TYR A 97 -2.73 5.06 6.63
N SER A 98 -3.47 5.83 5.86
CA SER A 98 -4.71 5.36 5.26
C SER A 98 -5.02 6.05 3.94
N ILE A 99 -5.85 5.39 3.15
CA ILE A 99 -6.50 5.93 1.95
C ILE A 99 -8.00 5.77 2.18
N LEU A 100 -8.76 6.83 2.03
CA LEU A 100 -10.21 6.80 2.15
C LEU A 100 -10.86 6.54 0.79
N ALA A 101 -12.08 6.00 0.80
CA ALA A 101 -12.80 5.69 -0.44
C ALA A 101 -12.97 6.93 -1.33
N ASN A 102 -13.20 8.10 -0.74
CA ASN A 102 -13.36 9.34 -1.53
C ASN A 102 -12.05 9.87 -2.10
N GLU A 103 -10.92 9.36 -1.62
CA GLU A 103 -9.59 9.69 -2.15
C GLU A 103 -9.15 8.71 -3.26
N TRP A 104 -9.79 7.55 -3.31
CA TRP A 104 -9.38 6.48 -4.21
C TRP A 104 -9.32 6.87 -5.69
N PRO A 105 -10.29 7.60 -6.26
CA PRO A 105 -10.19 7.97 -7.68
C PRO A 105 -8.92 8.72 -8.02
N ASP A 106 -8.47 9.64 -7.16
CA ASP A 106 -7.24 10.39 -7.36
C ASP A 106 -6.00 9.52 -7.19
N VAL A 107 -6.00 8.66 -6.17
CA VAL A 107 -4.91 7.71 -5.93
C VAL A 107 -4.78 6.75 -7.10
N ARG A 108 -5.89 6.25 -7.63
CA ARG A 108 -5.90 5.36 -8.78
C ARG A 108 -5.26 6.02 -9.99
N ARG A 109 -5.62 7.27 -10.27
CA ARG A 109 -5.02 8.02 -11.38
C ARG A 109 -3.51 8.21 -11.19
N HIS A 110 -3.11 8.54 -9.98
CA HIS A 110 -1.70 8.72 -9.63
C HIS A 110 -0.90 7.45 -9.85
N LEU A 111 -1.39 6.31 -9.35
CA LEU A 111 -0.69 5.04 -9.47
C LEU A 111 -0.65 4.56 -10.92
N THR A 112 -1.73 4.74 -11.67
CA THR A 112 -1.77 4.40 -13.10
C THR A 112 -0.75 5.23 -13.86
N ALA A 113 -0.67 6.53 -13.59
CA ALA A 113 0.30 7.41 -14.23
C ALA A 113 1.76 7.01 -13.90
N ARG A 114 2.01 6.57 -12.67
CA ARG A 114 3.34 6.06 -12.28
C ARG A 114 3.73 4.83 -13.10
N LEU A 115 2.81 3.91 -13.29
CA LEU A 115 3.08 2.71 -14.11
C LEU A 115 3.40 3.09 -15.55
N VAL A 116 2.65 4.00 -16.12
CA VAL A 116 2.88 4.48 -17.49
C VAL A 116 4.27 5.11 -17.61
N ARG A 117 4.64 5.97 -16.67
CA ARG A 117 5.96 6.63 -16.68
C ARG A 117 7.11 5.64 -16.57
N VAL A 118 6.98 4.68 -15.65
CA VAL A 118 8.04 3.70 -15.39
C VAL A 118 8.21 2.76 -16.58
N ARG A 119 7.11 2.32 -17.18
CA ARG A 119 7.14 1.34 -18.25
C ARG A 119 7.21 1.95 -19.64
N GLY A 120 7.05 3.26 -19.76
CA GLY A 120 7.08 3.92 -21.05
C GLY A 120 6.00 3.41 -21.98
N TYR A 121 6.39 2.95 -23.17
CA TYR A 121 5.45 2.47 -24.18
C TYR A 121 4.57 1.30 -23.72
N ALA A 122 4.97 0.60 -22.68
CA ALA A 122 4.20 -0.51 -22.12
C ALA A 122 3.00 -0.05 -21.31
N GLY A 123 2.76 1.25 -21.21
CA GLY A 123 1.68 1.80 -20.41
C GLY A 123 0.32 1.26 -20.78
N SER A 124 0.06 1.00 -22.07
CA SER A 124 -1.24 0.46 -22.50
C SER A 124 -1.50 -0.92 -21.91
N ALA A 125 -0.50 -1.78 -21.85
CA ALA A 125 -0.62 -3.11 -21.24
C ALA A 125 -0.81 -2.98 -19.72
N ALA A 126 -0.10 -2.08 -19.07
CA ALA A 126 -0.25 -1.82 -17.65
C ALA A 126 -1.65 -1.29 -17.33
N LEU A 127 -2.19 -0.42 -18.16
CA LEU A 127 -3.54 0.11 -18.00
C LEU A 127 -4.59 -0.99 -18.14
N ALA A 128 -4.39 -1.92 -19.07
CA ALA A 128 -5.30 -3.05 -19.25
C ALA A 128 -5.33 -3.94 -18.00
N VAL A 129 -4.20 -4.15 -17.36
CA VAL A 129 -4.12 -4.92 -16.11
C VAL A 129 -4.78 -4.15 -14.97
N ALA A 130 -4.56 -2.84 -14.89
CA ALA A 130 -5.10 -2.00 -13.83
C ALA A 130 -6.59 -1.68 -14.01
N GLY A 131 -7.02 -1.71 -15.25
CA GLY A 131 -8.41 -1.41 -15.57
C GLY A 131 -9.33 -2.53 -15.24
#